data_51547e3d5a2b678a3655ae3f55447e03
#
_entry.id   51547e3d5a2b678a3655ae3f55447e03
#
_cell.length_a   1.000
_cell.length_b   1.000
_cell.length_c   1.000
_cell.angle_alpha   90.00
_cell.angle_beta   90.00
_cell.angle_gamma   90.00
#
_symmetry.space_group_name_H-M   'P 1'
#
loop_
_entity.id
_entity.type
_entity.pdbx_description
1 polymer ?
#
loop_
_entity_poly.entity_id
_entity_poly.type
_entity_poly.pdbx_seq_one_letter_code
_entity_poly.pdbx_strand_id
1 'polypeptide(L)'
;MQIDTSLQPTDLTSKLARFWEVSGQKIHLIDKEYDGSKGSPVFTVAGNYSTRGWTEWTQGFQFGSAILQFDATGDTKFLEMGRQKTLSVMAPHISHIGVHDHGFNNVSTYGNLLRLMREGRIAQNDWEANFYELALKISGAVQANRWTSIKEGRDAGAGFISSFNGQHSLFVDTIRSCRALVLSHALGHVFQGEGDVKISLLERALQHMKATADYSVFYGEGRDAYDLWGRTAHESVFNVKDGNFRCPNSQQGYSGFTTWTRGLAWAMCGFAEELEWLATCDETDLQAFGGRDSTEAFMLKAATATCDFYIDHTPTDGIPYWDTGAPNLYRLGDYLNHPADPYNDFEPVDSSAAAIGAQGLLRLGHYLTGKGNTEQGQRYWQAGLTVLKTLFTEPYLSTNPTHQGLILHSIYHQPNGWDYVPPGSKIANGESSMWGDYHAREVALYLQRIIRNEPYYTFFNRIAAPRIAEPKITESPIV
;
A
#
# COMPACT_ATOMS: atom_id res chain seq x y z
N MET A 1 1.64 -20.97 -4.13
CA MET A 1 0.47 -21.26 -3.27
C MET A 1 -0.53 -22.17 -3.96
N GLN A 2 -1.41 -22.85 -3.20
CA GLN A 2 -2.49 -23.67 -3.76
C GLN A 2 -3.80 -22.84 -3.77
N ILE A 3 -4.21 -22.42 -4.96
CA ILE A 3 -5.40 -21.59 -5.13
C ILE A 3 -6.66 -22.44 -4.95
N ASP A 4 -7.55 -22.05 -4.03
CA ASP A 4 -8.88 -22.68 -3.86
C ASP A 4 -9.86 -22.08 -4.89
N THR A 5 -9.99 -22.75 -6.02
CA THR A 5 -10.82 -22.30 -7.14
C THR A 5 -12.33 -22.40 -6.90
N SER A 6 -12.75 -23.06 -5.82
CA SER A 6 -14.17 -23.19 -5.44
C SER A 6 -14.69 -22.06 -4.57
N LEU A 7 -13.78 -21.28 -3.95
CA LEU A 7 -14.09 -20.29 -2.93
C LEU A 7 -14.87 -19.11 -3.52
N GLN A 8 -16.01 -18.79 -2.90
CA GLN A 8 -16.80 -17.61 -3.24
C GLN A 8 -16.63 -16.51 -2.18
N PRO A 9 -16.73 -15.22 -2.53
CA PRO A 9 -16.69 -14.13 -1.55
C PRO A 9 -17.60 -14.35 -0.35
N THR A 10 -18.81 -14.86 -0.59
CA THR A 10 -19.83 -15.13 0.44
C THR A 10 -19.42 -16.19 1.46
N ASP A 11 -18.49 -17.09 1.12
CA ASP A 11 -17.97 -18.10 2.04
C ASP A 11 -17.13 -17.49 3.17
N LEU A 12 -16.66 -16.25 2.96
CA LEU A 12 -15.91 -15.50 3.96
C LEU A 12 -16.78 -14.60 4.86
N THR A 13 -18.11 -14.58 4.67
CA THR A 13 -19.02 -13.67 5.41
C THR A 13 -18.90 -13.81 6.92
N SER A 14 -18.89 -15.03 7.45
CA SER A 14 -18.74 -15.28 8.90
C SER A 14 -17.37 -14.87 9.44
N LYS A 15 -16.30 -15.10 8.66
CA LYS A 15 -14.94 -14.69 9.00
C LYS A 15 -14.82 -13.16 9.02
N LEU A 16 -15.42 -12.46 8.07
CA LEU A 16 -15.48 -11.00 8.03
C LEU A 16 -16.25 -10.42 9.23
N ALA A 17 -17.39 -11.02 9.60
CA ALA A 17 -18.13 -10.59 10.78
C ALA A 17 -17.27 -10.71 12.04
N ARG A 18 -16.61 -11.85 12.22
CA ARG A 18 -15.69 -12.06 13.34
C ARG A 18 -14.48 -11.13 13.30
N PHE A 19 -13.91 -10.91 12.11
CA PHE A 19 -12.80 -9.98 11.91
C PHE A 19 -13.15 -8.56 12.40
N TRP A 20 -14.32 -8.03 12.02
CA TRP A 20 -14.73 -6.68 12.42
C TRP A 20 -15.07 -6.57 13.91
N GLU A 21 -15.62 -7.62 14.51
CA GLU A 21 -15.81 -7.68 15.95
C GLU A 21 -14.46 -7.56 16.70
N VAL A 22 -13.51 -8.42 16.35
CA VAL A 22 -12.15 -8.41 16.95
C VAL A 22 -11.44 -7.11 16.64
N SER A 23 -11.53 -6.60 15.41
CA SER A 23 -10.92 -5.34 15.00
C SER A 23 -11.38 -4.15 15.86
N GLY A 24 -12.69 -4.05 16.14
CA GLY A 24 -13.23 -3.00 17.01
C GLY A 24 -12.66 -3.09 18.45
N GLN A 25 -12.54 -4.30 18.99
CA GLN A 25 -11.93 -4.52 20.31
C GLN A 25 -10.48 -4.04 20.36
N LYS A 26 -9.66 -4.35 19.30
CA LYS A 26 -8.26 -3.94 19.22
C LYS A 26 -8.11 -2.42 19.13
N ILE A 27 -8.95 -1.76 18.32
CA ILE A 27 -8.92 -0.29 18.20
C ILE A 27 -9.22 0.37 19.55
N HIS A 28 -10.23 -0.10 20.28
CA HIS A 28 -10.54 0.41 21.62
C HIS A 28 -9.41 0.15 22.62
N LEU A 29 -8.78 -1.03 22.56
CA LEU A 29 -7.67 -1.37 23.44
C LEU A 29 -6.48 -0.44 23.21
N ILE A 30 -6.11 -0.18 21.96
CA ILE A 30 -5.03 0.77 21.60
C ILE A 30 -5.39 2.18 22.04
N ASP A 31 -6.59 2.67 21.78
CA ASP A 31 -7.00 4.04 22.16
C ASP A 31 -6.95 4.25 23.67
N LYS A 32 -7.28 3.22 24.44
CA LYS A 32 -7.27 3.27 25.92
C LYS A 32 -5.88 3.19 26.53
N GLU A 33 -5.00 2.36 25.95
CA GLU A 33 -3.76 1.92 26.63
C GLU A 33 -2.47 2.44 25.99
N TYR A 34 -2.50 2.79 24.69
CA TYR A 34 -1.31 3.29 24.02
C TYR A 34 -1.03 4.74 24.37
N ASP A 35 0.16 5.00 24.88
CA ASP A 35 0.61 6.36 25.20
C ASP A 35 1.17 7.06 23.95
N GLY A 36 0.34 7.86 23.28
CA GLY A 36 0.71 8.59 22.07
C GLY A 36 1.84 9.63 22.26
N SER A 37 2.19 9.98 23.48
CA SER A 37 3.33 10.88 23.74
C SER A 37 4.68 10.23 23.43
N LYS A 38 4.72 8.90 23.33
CA LYS A 38 5.91 8.13 22.96
C LYS A 38 6.18 8.13 21.45
N GLY A 39 5.23 8.59 20.63
CA GLY A 39 5.30 8.56 19.16
C GLY A 39 4.25 7.66 18.53
N SER A 40 4.40 7.38 17.22
CA SER A 40 3.48 6.51 16.47
C SER A 40 3.63 5.04 16.86
N PRO A 41 2.53 4.28 16.99
CA PRO A 41 2.60 2.83 17.18
C PRO A 41 3.09 2.16 15.88
N VAL A 42 4.03 1.24 16.00
CA VAL A 42 4.70 0.62 14.84
C VAL A 42 4.44 -0.88 14.79
N PHE A 43 4.86 -1.62 15.82
CA PHE A 43 4.67 -3.05 15.95
C PHE A 43 4.50 -3.44 17.42
N THR A 44 3.96 -4.62 17.69
CA THR A 44 3.77 -5.10 19.05
C THR A 44 5.02 -5.79 19.60
N VAL A 45 5.20 -5.66 20.91
CA VAL A 45 6.20 -6.36 21.72
C VAL A 45 5.48 -6.96 22.91
N ALA A 46 5.50 -8.27 23.04
CA ALA A 46 4.73 -8.97 24.06
C ALA A 46 3.24 -8.55 24.09
N GLY A 47 2.65 -8.41 22.90
CA GLY A 47 1.25 -8.06 22.68
C GLY A 47 0.89 -6.58 22.80
N ASN A 48 1.83 -5.70 23.11
CA ASN A 48 1.57 -4.25 23.26
C ASN A 48 2.27 -3.46 22.16
N TYR A 49 1.59 -2.50 21.54
CA TYR A 49 2.20 -1.63 20.55
C TYR A 49 3.36 -0.81 21.15
N SER A 50 4.45 -0.77 20.42
CA SER A 50 5.65 -0.01 20.70
C SER A 50 5.90 1.01 19.61
N THR A 51 6.77 1.97 19.89
CA THR A 51 7.23 2.95 18.90
C THR A 51 8.71 2.73 18.57
N ARG A 52 9.10 3.23 17.40
CA ARG A 52 10.50 3.50 17.07
C ARG A 52 10.61 4.93 16.59
N GLY A 53 11.62 5.66 17.04
CA GLY A 53 11.90 7.01 16.55
C GLY A 53 12.00 7.02 15.02
N TRP A 54 11.67 8.11 14.36
CA TRP A 54 11.65 8.32 12.90
C TRP A 54 10.64 7.47 12.08
N THR A 55 9.82 6.65 12.69
CA THR A 55 8.85 5.79 12.00
C THR A 55 7.43 6.36 12.02
N GLU A 56 7.30 7.66 11.89
CA GLU A 56 6.01 8.36 11.89
C GLU A 56 5.13 8.00 10.67
N TRP A 57 5.65 7.26 9.70
CA TRP A 57 4.89 6.78 8.54
C TRP A 57 3.72 5.86 8.90
N THR A 58 3.65 5.36 10.11
CA THR A 58 2.59 4.47 10.60
C THR A 58 1.43 5.18 11.29
N GLN A 59 1.54 6.47 11.61
CA GLN A 59 0.52 7.20 12.38
C GLN A 59 -0.83 7.22 11.68
N GLY A 60 -0.85 7.41 10.38
CA GLY A 60 -2.08 7.41 9.58
C GLY A 60 -2.80 6.08 9.58
N PHE A 61 -2.11 4.97 9.73
CA PHE A 61 -2.72 3.65 9.82
C PHE A 61 -3.47 3.45 11.13
N GLN A 62 -2.95 4.00 12.24
CA GLN A 62 -3.65 3.94 13.53
C GLN A 62 -5.03 4.61 13.43
N PHE A 63 -5.08 5.84 12.98
CA PHE A 63 -6.32 6.61 12.93
C PHE A 63 -7.23 6.19 11.77
N GLY A 64 -6.63 5.86 10.63
CA GLY A 64 -7.32 5.28 9.49
C GLY A 64 -8.02 3.96 9.81
N SER A 65 -7.46 3.15 10.71
CA SER A 65 -8.10 1.91 11.17
C SER A 65 -9.46 2.16 11.81
N ALA A 66 -9.59 3.21 12.62
CA ALA A 66 -10.88 3.58 13.21
C ALA A 66 -11.87 4.06 12.13
N ILE A 67 -11.41 4.84 11.14
CA ILE A 67 -12.25 5.30 10.04
C ILE A 67 -12.77 4.13 9.19
N LEU A 68 -11.92 3.13 8.90
CA LEU A 68 -12.34 1.92 8.18
C LEU A 68 -13.29 1.06 9.01
N GLN A 69 -13.10 0.98 10.33
CA GLN A 69 -14.01 0.28 11.24
C GLN A 69 -15.42 0.90 11.20
N PHE A 70 -15.51 2.23 11.23
CA PHE A 70 -16.79 2.91 11.03
C PHE A 70 -17.42 2.59 9.68
N ASP A 71 -16.63 2.66 8.60
CA ASP A 71 -17.13 2.39 7.25
C ASP A 71 -17.74 0.97 7.12
N ALA A 72 -17.13 -0.01 7.79
CA ALA A 72 -17.58 -1.39 7.77
C ALA A 72 -18.81 -1.65 8.65
N THR A 73 -18.90 -0.99 9.81
CA THR A 73 -19.86 -1.33 10.87
C THR A 73 -20.97 -0.28 11.09
N GLY A 74 -20.74 0.97 10.68
CA GLY A 74 -21.64 2.10 10.96
C GLY A 74 -21.55 2.65 12.38
N ASP A 75 -20.68 2.13 13.26
CA ASP A 75 -20.54 2.62 14.63
C ASP A 75 -19.80 3.97 14.65
N THR A 76 -20.55 5.03 14.93
CA THR A 76 -20.09 6.43 14.91
C THR A 76 -18.97 6.72 15.91
N LYS A 77 -18.81 5.93 16.97
CA LYS A 77 -17.71 6.11 17.94
C LYS A 77 -16.35 5.95 17.25
N PHE A 78 -16.23 5.05 16.29
CA PHE A 78 -15.00 4.88 15.53
C PHE A 78 -14.75 6.04 14.56
N LEU A 79 -15.81 6.60 13.96
CA LEU A 79 -15.70 7.80 13.14
C LEU A 79 -15.19 8.98 13.96
N GLU A 80 -15.81 9.24 15.10
CA GLU A 80 -15.44 10.35 15.98
C GLU A 80 -13.99 10.23 16.44
N MET A 81 -13.57 9.02 16.86
CA MET A 81 -12.19 8.71 17.24
C MET A 81 -11.22 9.01 16.10
N GLY A 82 -11.42 8.41 14.93
CA GLY A 82 -10.54 8.57 13.77
C GLY A 82 -10.47 10.01 13.27
N ARG A 83 -11.63 10.69 13.19
CA ARG A 83 -11.75 12.09 12.76
C ARG A 83 -11.07 13.05 13.72
N GLN A 84 -11.35 12.95 15.02
CA GLN A 84 -10.76 13.82 16.03
C GLN A 84 -9.23 13.68 16.04
N LYS A 85 -8.71 12.45 16.02
CA LYS A 85 -7.27 12.19 15.98
C LYS A 85 -6.63 12.68 14.68
N THR A 86 -7.30 12.52 13.54
CA THR A 86 -6.82 13.07 12.27
C THR A 86 -6.67 14.59 12.36
N LEU A 87 -7.67 15.29 12.85
CA LEU A 87 -7.65 16.75 12.95
C LEU A 87 -6.62 17.27 13.96
N SER A 88 -6.42 16.57 15.08
CA SER A 88 -5.55 17.05 16.16
C SER A 88 -4.08 16.62 16.02
N VAL A 89 -3.78 15.53 15.32
CA VAL A 89 -2.45 14.89 15.32
C VAL A 89 -1.78 14.89 13.94
N MET A 90 -2.56 14.75 12.85
CA MET A 90 -1.97 14.47 11.53
C MET A 90 -1.41 15.69 10.78
N ALA A 91 -1.61 16.92 11.26
CA ALA A 91 -1.14 18.13 10.58
C ALA A 91 0.37 18.14 10.25
N PRO A 92 1.29 17.72 11.15
CA PRO A 92 2.72 17.65 10.82
C PRO A 92 3.05 16.68 9.67
N HIS A 93 2.26 15.62 9.49
CA HIS A 93 2.49 14.62 8.44
C HIS A 93 2.16 15.13 7.04
N ILE A 94 1.35 16.18 6.92
CA ILE A 94 1.01 16.79 5.61
C ILE A 94 2.26 17.39 4.97
N SER A 95 3.13 17.99 5.78
CA SER A 95 4.33 18.70 5.34
C SER A 95 5.65 17.98 5.68
N HIS A 96 5.59 16.71 6.05
CA HIS A 96 6.76 15.95 6.49
C HIS A 96 7.71 15.64 5.33
N ILE A 97 8.76 16.43 5.16
CA ILE A 97 9.74 16.27 4.07
C ILE A 97 10.70 15.08 4.26
N GLY A 98 10.77 14.49 5.43
CA GLY A 98 11.71 13.42 5.80
C GLY A 98 11.37 12.05 5.25
N VAL A 99 10.12 11.81 4.83
CA VAL A 99 9.63 10.51 4.37
C VAL A 99 8.98 10.59 2.99
N HIS A 100 8.94 9.46 2.29
CA HIS A 100 8.21 9.30 1.01
C HIS A 100 6.80 8.71 1.20
N ASP A 101 6.36 8.53 2.44
CA ASP A 101 5.18 7.74 2.84
C ASP A 101 3.88 8.54 2.90
N HIS A 102 3.78 9.65 2.19
CA HIS A 102 2.64 10.57 2.23
C HIS A 102 1.31 9.88 1.90
N GLY A 103 1.31 8.94 0.95
CA GLY A 103 0.14 8.16 0.59
C GLY A 103 -0.28 7.15 1.66
N PHE A 104 0.63 6.75 2.55
CA PHE A 104 0.29 5.90 3.69
C PHE A 104 -0.39 6.70 4.80
N ASN A 105 0.22 7.81 5.22
CA ASN A 105 -0.31 8.62 6.31
C ASN A 105 -1.58 9.39 5.92
N ASN A 106 -1.50 10.20 4.87
CA ASN A 106 -2.50 11.23 4.62
C ASN A 106 -3.70 10.72 3.82
N VAL A 107 -3.52 9.74 2.94
CA VAL A 107 -4.65 9.10 2.24
C VAL A 107 -5.42 8.18 3.18
N SER A 108 -4.74 7.50 4.12
CA SER A 108 -5.40 6.64 5.11
C SER A 108 -6.28 7.42 6.10
N THR A 109 -6.03 8.71 6.28
CA THR A 109 -6.77 9.60 7.20
C THR A 109 -7.64 10.59 6.44
N TYR A 110 -7.08 11.71 5.98
CA TYR A 110 -7.82 12.75 5.24
C TYR A 110 -8.49 12.19 3.98
N GLY A 111 -7.81 11.28 3.26
CA GLY A 111 -8.39 10.63 2.08
C GLY A 111 -9.63 9.81 2.42
N ASN A 112 -9.60 9.01 3.47
CA ASN A 112 -10.77 8.23 3.89
C ASN A 112 -11.92 9.11 4.37
N LEU A 113 -11.65 10.18 5.12
CA LEU A 113 -12.70 11.10 5.58
C LEU A 113 -13.36 11.82 4.40
N LEU A 114 -12.56 12.33 3.44
CA LEU A 114 -13.08 12.97 2.24
C LEU A 114 -13.90 11.99 1.39
N ARG A 115 -13.41 10.75 1.23
CA ARG A 115 -14.13 9.69 0.50
C ARG A 115 -15.48 9.38 1.14
N LEU A 116 -15.53 9.17 2.45
CA LEU A 116 -16.79 8.89 3.18
C LEU A 116 -17.81 10.03 3.01
N MET A 117 -17.33 11.28 3.05
CA MET A 117 -18.17 12.45 2.84
C MET A 117 -18.74 12.47 1.41
N ARG A 118 -17.92 12.22 0.40
CA ARG A 118 -18.34 12.18 -1.00
C ARG A 118 -19.19 10.98 -1.38
N GLU A 119 -19.06 9.89 -0.63
CA GLU A 119 -19.95 8.73 -0.74
C GLU A 119 -21.30 8.94 -0.01
N GLY A 120 -21.47 10.05 0.72
CA GLY A 120 -22.66 10.33 1.51
C GLY A 120 -22.81 9.44 2.76
N ARG A 121 -21.71 8.80 3.20
CA ARG A 121 -21.70 7.97 4.41
C ARG A 121 -21.57 8.79 5.69
N ILE A 122 -21.05 10.00 5.58
CA ILE A 122 -21.02 11.01 6.64
C ILE A 122 -21.62 12.31 6.09
N ALA A 123 -22.08 13.16 7.00
CA ALA A 123 -22.69 14.43 6.62
C ALA A 123 -21.70 15.32 5.85
N GLN A 124 -22.20 15.98 4.80
CA GLN A 124 -21.42 16.96 4.07
C GLN A 124 -21.08 18.16 4.97
N ASN A 125 -19.82 18.54 4.96
CA ASN A 125 -19.30 19.73 5.62
C ASN A 125 -18.25 20.36 4.71
N ASP A 126 -18.60 21.46 4.07
CA ASP A 126 -17.77 22.08 3.04
C ASP A 126 -16.43 22.60 3.60
N TRP A 127 -16.41 23.07 4.84
CA TRP A 127 -15.16 23.49 5.47
C TRP A 127 -14.21 22.31 5.68
N GLU A 128 -14.71 21.19 6.20
CA GLU A 128 -13.88 20.00 6.38
C GLU A 128 -13.47 19.39 5.04
N ALA A 129 -14.37 19.35 4.06
CA ALA A 129 -14.04 18.85 2.72
C ALA A 129 -12.87 19.66 2.13
N ASN A 130 -12.95 20.99 2.15
CA ASN A 130 -11.86 21.86 1.69
C ASN A 130 -10.57 21.66 2.49
N PHE A 131 -10.66 21.45 3.80
CA PHE A 131 -9.51 21.16 4.65
C PHE A 131 -8.85 19.81 4.28
N TYR A 132 -9.64 18.76 4.08
CA TYR A 132 -9.13 17.45 3.66
C TYR A 132 -8.51 17.50 2.25
N GLU A 133 -9.13 18.20 1.32
CA GLU A 133 -8.58 18.43 -0.02
C GLU A 133 -7.25 19.18 0.05
N LEU A 134 -7.16 20.25 0.85
CA LEU A 134 -5.92 21.01 1.01
C LEU A 134 -4.82 20.12 1.61
N ALA A 135 -5.14 19.29 2.60
CA ALA A 135 -4.20 18.36 3.18
C ALA A 135 -3.63 17.38 2.15
N LEU A 136 -4.50 16.81 1.30
CA LEU A 136 -4.08 15.90 0.21
C LEU A 136 -3.26 16.63 -0.86
N LYS A 137 -3.64 17.85 -1.24
CA LYS A 137 -2.91 18.69 -2.20
C LYS A 137 -1.49 18.99 -1.72
N ILE A 138 -1.33 19.44 -0.50
CA ILE A 138 -0.01 19.72 0.10
C ILE A 138 0.81 18.45 0.20
N SER A 139 0.20 17.35 0.67
CA SER A 139 0.85 16.06 0.80
C SER A 139 1.45 15.56 -0.53
N GLY A 140 0.70 15.66 -1.63
CA GLY A 140 1.20 15.33 -2.97
C GLY A 140 2.34 16.24 -3.42
N ALA A 141 2.25 17.54 -3.16
CA ALA A 141 3.32 18.49 -3.52
C ALA A 141 4.61 18.22 -2.73
N VAL A 142 4.51 17.94 -1.43
CA VAL A 142 5.68 17.60 -0.58
C VAL A 142 6.31 16.28 -1.04
N GLN A 143 5.53 15.26 -1.37
CA GLN A 143 6.06 14.02 -1.92
C GLN A 143 6.74 14.27 -3.28
N ALA A 144 6.14 15.06 -4.16
CA ALA A 144 6.70 15.41 -5.47
C ALA A 144 8.06 16.12 -5.37
N ASN A 145 8.30 16.87 -4.30
CA ASN A 145 9.57 17.56 -4.06
C ASN A 145 10.74 16.60 -3.76
N ARG A 146 10.48 15.38 -3.36
CA ARG A 146 11.50 14.33 -3.14
C ARG A 146 11.96 13.72 -4.46
N TRP A 147 12.44 14.52 -5.38
CA TRP A 147 12.71 14.11 -6.75
C TRP A 147 14.17 13.89 -7.06
N THR A 148 14.49 12.77 -7.68
CA THR A 148 15.77 12.50 -8.31
C THR A 148 15.59 12.36 -9.82
N SER A 149 16.32 13.18 -10.60
CA SER A 149 16.29 13.11 -12.06
C SER A 149 17.33 12.14 -12.59
N ILE A 150 16.94 11.36 -13.60
CA ILE A 150 17.85 10.56 -14.43
C ILE A 150 18.37 11.50 -15.53
N LYS A 151 19.70 11.75 -15.52
CA LYS A 151 20.32 12.79 -16.37
C LYS A 151 20.84 12.26 -17.68
N GLU A 152 21.24 10.99 -17.71
CA GLU A 152 21.90 10.36 -18.85
C GLU A 152 21.29 8.99 -19.13
N GLY A 153 21.60 8.42 -20.30
CA GLY A 153 21.15 7.10 -20.71
C GLY A 153 19.76 7.07 -21.35
N ARG A 154 19.18 5.88 -21.42
CA ARG A 154 17.88 5.60 -22.08
C ARG A 154 16.73 6.44 -21.50
N ASP A 155 16.73 6.61 -20.19
CA ASP A 155 15.64 7.24 -19.46
C ASP A 155 15.99 8.69 -19.05
N ALA A 156 16.93 9.35 -19.78
CA ALA A 156 17.30 10.73 -19.56
C ALA A 156 16.08 11.66 -19.64
N GLY A 157 15.94 12.52 -18.63
CA GLY A 157 14.78 13.42 -18.50
C GLY A 157 13.65 12.86 -17.63
N ALA A 158 13.64 11.54 -17.36
CA ALA A 158 12.75 10.93 -16.38
C ALA A 158 13.30 11.07 -14.94
N GLY A 159 12.63 10.48 -13.97
CA GLY A 159 13.08 10.49 -12.60
C GLY A 159 12.16 9.67 -11.67
N PHE A 160 12.43 9.77 -10.38
CA PHE A 160 11.67 9.05 -9.36
C PHE A 160 11.59 9.82 -8.04
N ILE A 161 10.64 9.46 -7.20
CA ILE A 161 10.54 9.92 -5.81
C ILE A 161 11.60 9.17 -5.01
N SER A 162 12.56 9.89 -4.43
CA SER A 162 13.60 9.29 -3.61
C SER A 162 13.09 8.89 -2.23
N SER A 163 13.57 7.75 -1.73
CA SER A 163 13.28 7.27 -0.39
C SER A 163 13.94 8.14 0.68
N PHE A 164 13.65 7.88 1.96
CA PHE A 164 14.33 8.53 3.08
C PHE A 164 15.84 8.19 3.12
N ASN A 165 16.27 7.12 2.43
CA ASN A 165 17.67 6.71 2.36
C ASN A 165 18.54 7.65 1.52
N GLY A 166 17.94 8.58 0.79
CA GLY A 166 18.64 9.61 0.02
C GLY A 166 18.31 9.62 -1.46
N GLN A 167 18.85 10.60 -2.17
CA GLN A 167 18.56 10.83 -3.59
C GLN A 167 18.95 9.66 -4.52
N HIS A 168 19.85 8.79 -4.10
CA HIS A 168 20.27 7.62 -4.87
C HIS A 168 19.28 6.45 -4.79
N SER A 169 18.28 6.53 -3.93
CA SER A 169 17.48 5.39 -3.48
C SER A 169 16.03 5.49 -3.94
N LEU A 170 15.58 4.51 -4.70
CA LEU A 170 14.18 4.24 -5.02
C LEU A 170 13.73 3.01 -4.24
N PHE A 171 12.76 3.17 -3.35
CA PHE A 171 12.13 2.06 -2.64
C PHE A 171 10.86 1.62 -3.36
N VAL A 172 10.67 0.32 -3.48
CA VAL A 172 9.52 -0.28 -4.16
C VAL A 172 8.18 0.03 -3.49
N ASP A 173 8.15 0.23 -2.19
CA ASP A 173 6.95 0.56 -1.42
C ASP A 173 6.38 1.95 -1.77
N THR A 174 7.22 2.85 -2.29
CA THR A 174 6.79 4.18 -2.74
C THR A 174 5.69 4.09 -3.82
N ILE A 175 5.63 3.02 -4.62
CA ILE A 175 4.56 2.84 -5.62
C ILE A 175 3.16 2.90 -4.96
N ARG A 176 2.98 2.32 -3.78
CA ARG A 176 1.71 2.39 -3.05
C ARG A 176 1.45 3.78 -2.46
N SER A 177 2.52 4.53 -2.14
CA SER A 177 2.44 5.91 -1.66
C SER A 177 2.13 6.92 -2.77
N CYS A 178 2.41 6.60 -4.04
CA CYS A 178 2.17 7.47 -5.20
C CYS A 178 0.71 7.87 -5.40
N ARG A 179 -0.24 7.14 -4.80
CA ARG A 179 -1.64 7.55 -4.76
C ARG A 179 -1.86 8.98 -4.23
N ALA A 180 -0.96 9.51 -3.39
CA ALA A 180 -1.00 10.90 -2.96
C ALA A 180 -0.79 11.88 -4.12
N LEU A 181 0.08 11.55 -5.07
CA LEU A 181 0.35 12.38 -6.25
C LEU A 181 -0.84 12.41 -7.20
N VAL A 182 -1.39 11.23 -7.52
CA VAL A 182 -2.51 11.12 -8.46
C VAL A 182 -3.79 11.71 -7.88
N LEU A 183 -4.04 11.59 -6.59
CA LEU A 183 -5.18 12.23 -5.92
C LEU A 183 -5.03 13.75 -5.86
N SER A 184 -3.83 14.24 -5.58
CA SER A 184 -3.53 15.66 -5.57
C SER A 184 -3.70 16.28 -6.97
N HIS A 185 -3.25 15.58 -8.02
CA HIS A 185 -3.52 15.97 -9.41
C HIS A 185 -5.02 15.98 -9.71
N ALA A 186 -5.76 14.93 -9.35
CA ALA A 186 -7.21 14.84 -9.56
C ALA A 186 -8.00 15.96 -8.85
N LEU A 187 -7.44 16.50 -7.76
CA LEU A 187 -7.95 17.68 -7.06
C LEU A 187 -7.53 19.01 -7.70
N GLY A 188 -6.89 18.97 -8.87
CA GLY A 188 -6.50 20.15 -9.64
C GLY A 188 -5.25 20.87 -9.10
N HIS A 189 -4.38 20.19 -8.36
CA HIS A 189 -3.18 20.81 -7.78
C HIS A 189 -1.95 20.64 -8.67
N VAL A 190 -1.03 21.59 -8.53
CA VAL A 190 0.32 21.56 -9.10
C VAL A 190 1.34 21.90 -8.01
N PHE A 191 2.55 21.38 -8.12
CA PHE A 191 3.63 21.78 -7.23
C PHE A 191 4.31 23.04 -7.81
N GLN A 192 4.33 24.13 -7.02
CA GLN A 192 5.02 25.36 -7.38
C GLN A 192 6.50 25.26 -6.99
N GLY A 193 7.37 25.13 -7.95
CA GLY A 193 8.82 25.09 -7.77
C GLY A 193 9.46 26.49 -7.76
N GLU A 194 10.79 26.53 -7.65
CA GLU A 194 11.56 27.75 -7.73
C GLU A 194 11.40 28.43 -9.11
N GLY A 195 11.47 29.76 -9.12
CA GLY A 195 11.34 30.55 -10.36
C GLY A 195 9.97 30.43 -11.02
N ASP A 196 8.92 30.20 -10.24
CA ASP A 196 7.52 30.05 -10.69
C ASP A 196 7.28 28.86 -11.63
N VAL A 197 8.18 27.89 -11.65
CA VAL A 197 8.02 26.67 -12.46
C VAL A 197 6.89 25.81 -11.87
N LYS A 198 5.92 25.46 -12.71
CA LYS A 198 4.85 24.52 -12.35
C LYS A 198 5.28 23.10 -12.64
N ILE A 199 5.31 22.27 -11.60
CA ILE A 199 5.68 20.86 -11.67
C ILE A 199 4.41 20.02 -11.63
N SER A 200 4.22 19.19 -12.66
CA SER A 200 3.07 18.30 -12.76
C SER A 200 3.19 17.13 -11.76
N LEU A 201 2.17 16.98 -10.92
CA LEU A 201 2.08 15.84 -10.01
C LEU A 201 1.78 14.54 -10.75
N LEU A 202 1.02 14.61 -11.82
CA LEU A 202 0.77 13.50 -12.74
C LEU A 202 2.06 12.99 -13.37
N GLU A 203 2.87 13.91 -13.91
CA GLU A 203 4.16 13.56 -14.50
C GLU A 203 5.07 12.86 -13.48
N ARG A 204 5.19 13.43 -12.26
CA ARG A 204 5.98 12.82 -11.18
C ARG A 204 5.48 11.41 -10.83
N ALA A 205 4.16 11.22 -10.78
CA ALA A 205 3.55 9.93 -10.50
C ALA A 205 3.88 8.92 -11.61
N LEU A 206 3.60 9.23 -12.87
CA LEU A 206 3.81 8.33 -14.00
C LEU A 206 5.28 7.96 -14.20
N GLN A 207 6.19 8.93 -14.06
CA GLN A 207 7.63 8.67 -14.15
C GLN A 207 8.11 7.77 -13.02
N HIS A 208 7.63 7.99 -11.78
CA HIS A 208 7.98 7.11 -10.66
C HIS A 208 7.44 5.69 -10.83
N MET A 209 6.18 5.54 -11.27
CA MET A 209 5.58 4.24 -11.57
C MET A 209 6.40 3.49 -12.63
N LYS A 210 6.81 4.20 -13.70
CA LYS A 210 7.65 3.64 -14.76
C LYS A 210 9.03 3.23 -14.25
N ALA A 211 9.67 4.10 -13.44
CA ALA A 211 10.97 3.79 -12.84
C ALA A 211 10.88 2.57 -11.91
N THR A 212 9.81 2.44 -11.11
CA THR A 212 9.58 1.28 -10.26
C THR A 212 9.39 0.01 -11.09
N ALA A 213 8.59 0.06 -12.16
CA ALA A 213 8.39 -1.07 -13.06
C ALA A 213 9.68 -1.51 -13.75
N ASP A 214 10.53 -0.56 -14.16
CA ASP A 214 11.74 -0.85 -14.93
C ASP A 214 12.94 -1.27 -14.07
N TYR A 215 13.01 -0.81 -12.81
CA TYR A 215 14.21 -0.98 -12.00
C TYR A 215 14.01 -1.80 -10.72
N SER A 216 12.80 -1.87 -10.20
CA SER A 216 12.51 -2.65 -8.99
C SER A 216 11.83 -3.99 -9.29
N VAL A 217 11.14 -4.12 -10.42
CA VAL A 217 10.52 -5.39 -10.88
C VAL A 217 11.36 -5.97 -11.99
N PHE A 218 11.69 -7.25 -11.92
CA PHE A 218 12.51 -7.98 -12.89
C PHE A 218 11.63 -8.93 -13.72
N TYR A 219 12.01 -9.17 -14.96
CA TYR A 219 11.18 -9.92 -15.91
C TYR A 219 11.90 -11.10 -16.58
N GLY A 220 13.15 -11.37 -16.21
CA GLY A 220 13.97 -12.41 -16.82
C GLY A 220 14.30 -12.12 -18.29
N GLU A 221 14.32 -10.85 -18.70
CA GLU A 221 14.60 -10.43 -20.07
C GLU A 221 15.42 -9.14 -20.13
N GLY A 222 15.93 -8.80 -21.32
CA GLY A 222 16.67 -7.56 -21.56
C GLY A 222 17.92 -7.43 -20.72
N ARG A 223 18.05 -6.32 -19.98
CA ARG A 223 19.19 -6.08 -19.06
C ARG A 223 19.29 -7.18 -17.99
N ASP A 224 18.16 -7.69 -17.54
CA ASP A 224 18.05 -8.58 -16.37
C ASP A 224 17.67 -10.01 -16.79
N ALA A 225 18.19 -10.47 -17.97
CA ALA A 225 17.90 -11.80 -18.53
C ALA A 225 18.34 -12.99 -17.62
N TYR A 226 19.15 -12.71 -16.60
CA TYR A 226 19.57 -13.67 -15.56
C TYR A 226 18.52 -13.85 -14.45
N ASP A 227 17.52 -12.98 -14.38
CA ASP A 227 16.59 -12.88 -13.27
C ASP A 227 15.26 -13.61 -13.56
N LEU A 228 14.36 -13.64 -12.57
CA LEU A 228 13.07 -14.32 -12.66
C LEU A 228 11.94 -13.34 -12.93
N TRP A 229 10.91 -13.81 -13.64
CA TRP A 229 9.66 -13.09 -13.85
C TRP A 229 9.00 -12.71 -12.50
N GLY A 230 8.84 -11.40 -12.27
CA GLY A 230 8.18 -10.84 -11.10
C GLY A 230 9.04 -10.75 -9.83
N ARG A 231 10.32 -11.22 -9.84
CA ARG A 231 11.22 -10.94 -8.73
C ARG A 231 11.28 -9.44 -8.48
N THR A 232 11.22 -9.04 -7.23
CA THR A 232 11.12 -7.63 -6.85
C THR A 232 12.22 -7.27 -5.86
N ALA A 233 13.03 -6.25 -6.19
CA ALA A 233 14.01 -5.68 -5.27
C ALA A 233 13.33 -4.65 -4.35
N HIS A 234 13.73 -4.62 -3.08
CA HIS A 234 13.28 -3.59 -2.14
C HIS A 234 13.76 -2.22 -2.56
N GLU A 235 15.04 -2.09 -2.88
CA GLU A 235 15.70 -0.83 -3.22
C GLU A 235 16.39 -0.93 -4.57
N SER A 236 16.25 0.12 -5.38
CA SER A 236 17.01 0.32 -6.61
C SER A 236 17.96 1.49 -6.39
N VAL A 237 19.26 1.24 -6.56
CA VAL A 237 20.33 2.22 -6.30
C VAL A 237 20.75 2.90 -7.60
N PHE A 238 20.77 4.23 -7.59
CA PHE A 238 21.16 5.07 -8.71
C PHE A 238 22.41 5.90 -8.38
N ASN A 239 23.16 6.27 -9.37
CA ASN A 239 24.25 7.21 -9.21
C ASN A 239 23.69 8.64 -9.22
N VAL A 240 23.88 9.40 -8.15
CA VAL A 240 23.37 10.76 -8.02
C VAL A 240 24.02 11.79 -8.99
N LYS A 241 25.15 11.46 -9.63
CA LYS A 241 25.82 12.35 -10.57
C LYS A 241 25.18 12.30 -11.96
N ASP A 242 24.99 11.11 -12.50
CA ASP A 242 24.47 10.86 -13.85
C ASP A 242 23.02 10.30 -13.84
N GLY A 243 22.48 9.88 -12.68
CA GLY A 243 21.15 9.31 -12.53
C GLY A 243 21.02 7.89 -13.07
N ASN A 244 22.10 7.21 -13.43
CA ASN A 244 22.05 5.85 -13.96
C ASN A 244 21.84 4.82 -12.86
N PHE A 245 21.00 3.82 -13.15
CA PHE A 245 20.82 2.65 -12.30
C PHE A 245 22.15 1.90 -12.09
N ARG A 246 22.42 1.48 -10.87
CA ARG A 246 23.64 0.75 -10.47
C ARG A 246 23.37 -0.71 -10.15
N CYS A 247 22.52 -0.94 -9.17
CA CYS A 247 22.23 -2.29 -8.71
C CYS A 247 20.96 -2.34 -7.89
N PRO A 248 20.33 -3.52 -7.79
CA PRO A 248 19.34 -3.77 -6.74
C PRO A 248 20.03 -3.84 -5.37
N ASN A 249 19.30 -3.46 -4.33
CA ASN A 249 19.72 -3.52 -2.95
C ASN A 249 18.50 -3.90 -2.07
N SER A 250 18.75 -4.12 -0.79
CA SER A 250 17.68 -4.32 0.18
C SER A 250 18.10 -3.80 1.55
N GLN A 251 17.19 -3.19 2.26
CA GLN A 251 17.35 -2.81 3.67
C GLN A 251 16.52 -3.70 4.58
N GLN A 252 15.26 -3.91 4.24
CA GLN A 252 14.33 -4.72 5.03
C GLN A 252 14.28 -6.19 4.59
N GLY A 253 14.72 -6.53 3.38
CA GLY A 253 14.86 -7.89 2.87
C GLY A 253 16.27 -8.45 3.10
N TYR A 254 16.47 -9.71 2.75
CA TYR A 254 17.73 -10.43 2.95
C TYR A 254 18.85 -9.93 2.01
N SER A 255 18.53 -9.72 0.75
CA SER A 255 19.49 -9.20 -0.22
C SER A 255 18.81 -8.47 -1.39
N GLY A 256 19.61 -7.73 -2.18
CA GLY A 256 19.12 -7.11 -3.42
C GLY A 256 18.71 -8.12 -4.52
N PHE A 257 19.12 -9.39 -4.39
CA PHE A 257 18.85 -10.47 -5.35
C PHE A 257 17.78 -11.46 -4.89
N THR A 258 17.20 -11.24 -3.71
CA THR A 258 16.04 -11.97 -3.19
C THR A 258 14.83 -11.04 -3.15
N THR A 259 13.69 -11.56 -2.77
CA THR A 259 12.47 -10.75 -2.69
C THR A 259 12.00 -10.67 -1.24
N TRP A 260 12.12 -9.48 -0.68
CA TRP A 260 11.40 -9.10 0.52
C TRP A 260 9.89 -9.11 0.23
N THR A 261 9.15 -10.03 0.85
CA THR A 261 7.78 -10.33 0.43
C THR A 261 6.80 -9.19 0.69
N ARG A 262 7.04 -8.35 1.70
CA ARG A 262 6.24 -7.15 1.91
C ARG A 262 6.52 -6.09 0.84
N GLY A 263 7.76 -5.96 0.36
CA GLY A 263 8.10 -5.11 -0.80
C GLY A 263 7.39 -5.56 -2.07
N LEU A 264 7.37 -6.87 -2.32
CA LEU A 264 6.59 -7.47 -3.40
C LEU A 264 5.10 -7.13 -3.26
N ALA A 265 4.54 -7.30 -2.07
CA ALA A 265 3.13 -7.01 -1.81
C ALA A 265 2.79 -5.52 -2.03
N TRP A 266 3.70 -4.60 -1.69
CA TRP A 266 3.54 -3.18 -2.01
C TRP A 266 3.48 -2.93 -3.53
N ALA A 267 4.33 -3.60 -4.31
CA ALA A 267 4.29 -3.52 -5.77
C ALA A 267 2.97 -4.05 -6.32
N MET A 268 2.53 -5.24 -5.89
CA MET A 268 1.25 -5.83 -6.28
C MET A 268 0.07 -4.89 -6.03
N CYS A 269 -0.04 -4.38 -4.79
CA CYS A 269 -1.14 -3.50 -4.39
C CYS A 269 -1.05 -2.13 -5.06
N GLY A 270 0.15 -1.55 -5.15
CA GLY A 270 0.37 -0.24 -5.75
C GLY A 270 0.03 -0.22 -7.24
N PHE A 271 0.59 -1.13 -8.04
CA PHE A 271 0.29 -1.20 -9.48
C PHE A 271 -1.18 -1.53 -9.76
N ALA A 272 -1.80 -2.43 -8.98
CA ALA A 272 -3.22 -2.74 -9.17
C ALA A 272 -4.12 -1.53 -8.86
N GLU A 273 -3.82 -0.76 -7.82
CA GLU A 273 -4.56 0.45 -7.47
C GLU A 273 -4.33 1.60 -8.48
N GLU A 274 -3.11 1.72 -9.01
CA GLU A 274 -2.81 2.70 -10.05
C GLU A 274 -3.46 2.35 -11.41
N LEU A 275 -3.67 1.08 -11.73
CA LEU A 275 -4.50 0.66 -12.88
C LEU A 275 -5.97 1.07 -12.71
N GLU A 276 -6.53 0.94 -11.49
CA GLU A 276 -7.87 1.44 -11.19
C GLU A 276 -7.97 2.97 -11.37
N TRP A 277 -6.95 3.70 -10.91
CA TRP A 277 -6.85 5.14 -11.14
C TRP A 277 -6.77 5.47 -12.63
N LEU A 278 -5.88 4.80 -13.39
CA LEU A 278 -5.69 5.02 -14.83
C LEU A 278 -7.00 4.88 -15.60
N ALA A 279 -7.87 3.95 -15.20
CA ALA A 279 -9.19 3.77 -15.81
C ALA A 279 -10.10 5.00 -15.66
N THR A 280 -9.82 5.90 -14.72
CA THR A 280 -10.59 7.12 -14.46
C THR A 280 -9.97 8.40 -15.04
N CYS A 281 -8.74 8.33 -15.57
CA CYS A 281 -8.03 9.47 -16.14
C CYS A 281 -8.64 9.91 -17.47
N ASP A 282 -8.54 11.19 -17.79
CA ASP A 282 -8.83 11.70 -19.14
C ASP A 282 -7.69 11.31 -20.09
N GLU A 283 -8.04 10.94 -21.32
CA GLU A 283 -7.04 10.59 -22.35
C GLU A 283 -6.09 11.73 -22.66
N THR A 284 -6.59 12.97 -22.62
CA THR A 284 -5.79 14.18 -22.85
C THR A 284 -4.65 14.35 -21.84
N ASP A 285 -4.86 13.92 -20.60
CA ASP A 285 -3.83 13.99 -19.54
C ASP A 285 -2.69 13.00 -19.80
N LEU A 286 -2.96 11.91 -20.52
CA LEU A 286 -2.01 10.83 -20.77
C LEU A 286 -1.24 10.98 -22.10
N GLN A 287 -1.66 11.85 -23.00
CA GLN A 287 -1.05 12.01 -24.34
C GLN A 287 0.45 12.31 -24.29
N ALA A 288 0.89 13.13 -23.34
CA ALA A 288 2.30 13.47 -23.16
C ALA A 288 3.17 12.27 -22.72
N PHE A 289 2.54 11.18 -22.28
CA PHE A 289 3.19 9.96 -21.78
C PHE A 289 3.02 8.75 -22.70
N GLY A 290 2.63 8.98 -23.94
CA GLY A 290 2.41 7.93 -24.93
C GLY A 290 0.99 7.34 -24.93
N GLY A 291 0.06 8.02 -24.25
CA GLY A 291 -1.35 7.62 -24.16
C GLY A 291 -1.64 6.54 -23.14
N ARG A 292 -2.93 6.21 -23.01
CA ARG A 292 -3.43 5.21 -22.05
C ARG A 292 -2.85 3.82 -22.29
N ASP A 293 -2.85 3.37 -23.51
CA ASP A 293 -2.42 2.00 -23.86
C ASP A 293 -0.96 1.75 -23.44
N SER A 294 -0.07 2.71 -23.71
CA SER A 294 1.34 2.61 -23.32
C SER A 294 1.51 2.60 -21.80
N THR A 295 0.75 3.46 -21.11
CA THR A 295 0.78 3.57 -19.64
C THR A 295 0.21 2.32 -18.99
N GLU A 296 -0.93 1.83 -19.48
CA GLU A 296 -1.55 0.57 -19.00
C GLU A 296 -0.63 -0.62 -19.19
N ALA A 297 0.04 -0.72 -20.34
CA ALA A 297 0.87 -1.86 -20.69
C ALA A 297 2.00 -2.11 -19.68
N PHE A 298 2.77 -1.09 -19.30
CA PHE A 298 3.84 -1.29 -18.32
C PHE A 298 3.33 -1.55 -16.91
N MET A 299 2.25 -0.88 -16.49
CA MET A 299 1.64 -1.10 -15.18
C MET A 299 1.06 -2.51 -15.08
N LEU A 300 0.36 -2.95 -16.12
CA LEU A 300 -0.23 -4.29 -16.18
C LEU A 300 0.85 -5.37 -16.18
N LYS A 301 1.95 -5.17 -16.93
CA LYS A 301 3.10 -6.08 -16.92
C LYS A 301 3.69 -6.21 -15.50
N ALA A 302 3.89 -5.10 -14.80
CA ALA A 302 4.45 -5.09 -13.45
C ALA A 302 3.48 -5.74 -12.43
N ALA A 303 2.19 -5.39 -12.48
CA ALA A 303 1.17 -5.98 -11.62
C ALA A 303 1.05 -7.50 -11.83
N THR A 304 1.01 -7.94 -13.09
CA THR A 304 0.91 -9.37 -13.44
C THR A 304 2.15 -10.13 -12.97
N ALA A 305 3.34 -9.62 -13.29
CA ALA A 305 4.60 -10.27 -12.92
C ALA A 305 4.74 -10.44 -11.41
N THR A 306 4.45 -9.39 -10.64
CA THR A 306 4.55 -9.44 -9.17
C THR A 306 3.51 -10.35 -8.54
N CYS A 307 2.29 -10.37 -9.05
CA CYS A 307 1.24 -11.30 -8.59
C CYS A 307 1.57 -12.76 -8.93
N ASP A 308 2.10 -13.05 -10.12
CA ASP A 308 2.55 -14.38 -10.50
C ASP A 308 3.68 -14.86 -9.57
N PHE A 309 4.68 -14.01 -9.34
CA PHE A 309 5.80 -14.34 -8.47
C PHE A 309 5.33 -14.64 -7.03
N TYR A 310 4.36 -13.85 -6.52
CA TYR A 310 3.78 -14.12 -5.20
C TYR A 310 3.12 -15.51 -5.15
N ILE A 311 2.30 -15.85 -6.15
CA ILE A 311 1.61 -17.14 -6.21
C ILE A 311 2.62 -18.30 -6.26
N ASP A 312 3.69 -18.15 -7.04
CA ASP A 312 4.65 -19.22 -7.30
C ASP A 312 5.64 -19.42 -6.13
N HIS A 313 5.88 -18.39 -5.32
CA HIS A 313 6.89 -18.39 -4.24
C HIS A 313 6.30 -18.29 -2.82
N THR A 314 5.01 -18.55 -2.66
CA THR A 314 4.34 -18.54 -1.36
C THR A 314 3.84 -19.95 -0.99
N PRO A 315 3.93 -20.38 0.28
CA PRO A 315 3.34 -21.62 0.80
C PRO A 315 1.89 -21.83 0.39
N THR A 316 1.40 -23.08 0.49
CA THR A 316 0.09 -23.47 -0.07
C THR A 316 -1.09 -22.66 0.47
N ASP A 317 -1.02 -22.17 1.70
CA ASP A 317 -2.04 -21.38 2.38
C ASP A 317 -2.05 -19.87 2.04
N GLY A 318 -1.08 -19.44 1.24
CA GLY A 318 -0.97 -18.05 0.78
C GLY A 318 -0.29 -17.08 1.76
N ILE A 319 0.33 -17.57 2.83
CA ILE A 319 1.09 -16.73 3.76
C ILE A 319 2.58 -16.84 3.46
N PRO A 320 3.27 -15.76 3.06
CA PRO A 320 4.67 -15.83 2.69
C PRO A 320 5.60 -15.80 3.90
N TYR A 321 6.80 -16.36 3.75
CA TYR A 321 7.92 -16.04 4.62
C TYR A 321 8.42 -14.63 4.32
N TRP A 322 9.13 -14.00 5.26
CA TRP A 322 9.54 -12.59 5.17
C TRP A 322 10.40 -12.22 3.96
N ASP A 323 11.17 -13.19 3.42
CA ASP A 323 11.98 -13.03 2.20
C ASP A 323 12.09 -14.39 1.49
N THR A 324 11.99 -14.41 0.16
CA THR A 324 12.02 -15.65 -0.64
C THR A 324 13.39 -16.32 -0.71
N GLY A 325 14.44 -15.62 -0.32
CA GLY A 325 15.80 -16.12 -0.22
C GLY A 325 16.35 -16.10 1.21
N ALA A 326 15.48 -16.05 2.22
CA ALA A 326 15.90 -16.03 3.62
C ALA A 326 16.84 -17.20 3.95
N PRO A 327 17.90 -16.98 4.73
CA PRO A 327 19.07 -17.85 4.75
C PRO A 327 18.82 -19.25 5.30
N ASN A 328 17.74 -19.46 6.05
CA ASN A 328 17.41 -20.77 6.63
C ASN A 328 16.15 -21.43 6.02
N LEU A 329 15.56 -20.87 4.96
CA LEU A 329 14.37 -21.45 4.31
C LEU A 329 14.60 -22.90 3.88
N TYR A 330 15.83 -23.24 3.42
CA TYR A 330 16.19 -24.61 3.03
C TYR A 330 16.00 -25.64 4.15
N ARG A 331 16.01 -25.20 5.41
CA ARG A 331 15.82 -26.06 6.59
C ARG A 331 14.35 -26.44 6.80
N LEU A 332 13.43 -25.72 6.18
CA LEU A 332 12.00 -26.04 6.18
C LEU A 332 11.62 -27.13 5.17
N GLY A 333 12.61 -27.63 4.39
CA GLY A 333 12.38 -28.66 3.38
C GLY A 333 11.49 -28.15 2.25
N ASP A 334 10.47 -28.92 1.91
CA ASP A 334 9.55 -28.61 0.81
C ASP A 334 8.42 -27.65 1.25
N TYR A 335 8.79 -26.51 1.82
CA TYR A 335 7.87 -25.57 2.45
C TYR A 335 6.84 -24.95 1.49
N LEU A 336 7.13 -24.89 0.18
CA LEU A 336 6.19 -24.37 -0.82
C LEU A 336 4.99 -25.29 -1.08
N ASN A 337 5.13 -26.58 -0.77
CA ASN A 337 4.06 -27.57 -0.93
C ASN A 337 3.31 -27.89 0.40
N HIS A 338 3.53 -27.09 1.43
CA HIS A 338 2.84 -27.17 2.72
C HIS A 338 2.31 -25.80 3.14
N PRO A 339 1.32 -25.70 4.05
CA PRO A 339 0.96 -24.45 4.70
C PRO A 339 2.15 -23.86 5.44
N ALA A 340 2.22 -22.53 5.51
CA ALA A 340 3.25 -21.85 6.28
C ALA A 340 3.14 -22.20 7.77
N ASP A 341 4.30 -22.42 8.41
CA ASP A 341 4.37 -22.65 9.85
C ASP A 341 4.92 -21.39 10.56
N PRO A 342 4.07 -20.58 11.21
CA PRO A 342 4.52 -19.37 11.89
C PRO A 342 5.31 -19.67 13.19
N TYR A 343 5.32 -20.91 13.66
CA TYR A 343 6.00 -21.32 14.90
C TYR A 343 7.26 -22.18 14.66
N ASN A 344 7.73 -22.23 13.40
CA ASN A 344 8.96 -22.95 13.07
C ASN A 344 10.19 -22.34 13.76
N ASP A 345 11.31 -23.07 13.70
CA ASP A 345 12.56 -22.66 14.37
C ASP A 345 13.54 -21.90 13.48
N PHE A 346 13.18 -21.55 12.23
CA PHE A 346 14.15 -21.18 11.21
C PHE A 346 13.97 -19.81 10.60
N GLU A 347 12.78 -19.51 10.05
CA GLU A 347 12.48 -18.25 9.39
C GLU A 347 11.05 -17.79 9.68
N PRO A 348 10.81 -16.52 10.01
CA PRO A 348 9.48 -16.03 10.28
C PRO A 348 8.65 -15.85 9.00
N VAL A 349 7.34 -16.03 9.12
CA VAL A 349 6.38 -15.60 8.10
C VAL A 349 6.09 -14.11 8.24
N ASP A 350 5.52 -13.47 7.19
CA ASP A 350 5.04 -12.09 7.26
C ASP A 350 3.56 -11.98 6.86
N SER A 351 2.68 -12.01 7.83
CA SER A 351 1.23 -11.85 7.64
C SER A 351 0.85 -10.47 7.08
N SER A 352 1.67 -9.45 7.32
CA SER A 352 1.43 -8.12 6.76
C SER A 352 1.62 -8.11 5.24
N ALA A 353 2.60 -8.85 4.72
CA ALA A 353 2.77 -9.07 3.29
C ALA A 353 1.56 -9.79 2.69
N ALA A 354 0.99 -10.77 3.41
CA ALA A 354 -0.23 -11.46 2.99
C ALA A 354 -1.43 -10.51 2.91
N ALA A 355 -1.64 -9.64 3.90
CA ALA A 355 -2.75 -8.68 3.90
C ALA A 355 -2.68 -7.68 2.72
N ILE A 356 -1.48 -7.16 2.45
CA ILE A 356 -1.23 -6.21 1.37
C ILE A 356 -1.32 -6.92 0.00
N GLY A 357 -0.69 -8.10 -0.12
CA GLY A 357 -0.69 -8.91 -1.35
C GLY A 357 -2.08 -9.40 -1.74
N ALA A 358 -2.91 -9.82 -0.77
CA ALA A 358 -4.30 -10.21 -1.02
C ALA A 358 -5.11 -9.05 -1.63
N GLN A 359 -4.88 -7.82 -1.19
CA GLN A 359 -5.52 -6.65 -1.76
C GLN A 359 -5.10 -6.43 -3.21
N GLY A 360 -3.79 -6.57 -3.51
CA GLY A 360 -3.27 -6.46 -4.87
C GLY A 360 -3.85 -7.54 -5.80
N LEU A 361 -3.91 -8.78 -5.34
CA LEU A 361 -4.51 -9.91 -6.08
C LEU A 361 -5.99 -9.66 -6.40
N LEU A 362 -6.79 -9.26 -5.41
CA LEU A 362 -8.22 -9.00 -5.62
C LEU A 362 -8.46 -7.82 -6.58
N ARG A 363 -7.71 -6.73 -6.44
CA ARG A 363 -7.83 -5.56 -7.32
C ARG A 363 -7.43 -5.88 -8.75
N LEU A 364 -6.29 -6.56 -8.95
CA LEU A 364 -5.85 -6.97 -10.29
C LEU A 364 -6.84 -7.95 -10.93
N GLY A 365 -7.36 -8.92 -10.15
CA GLY A 365 -8.38 -9.86 -10.59
C GLY A 365 -9.66 -9.16 -11.07
N HIS A 366 -10.13 -8.17 -10.30
CA HIS A 366 -11.28 -7.35 -10.64
C HIS A 366 -11.04 -6.53 -11.92
N TYR A 367 -9.89 -5.86 -11.99
CA TYR A 367 -9.49 -5.04 -13.14
C TYR A 367 -9.46 -5.84 -14.43
N LEU A 368 -8.77 -6.98 -14.43
CA LEU A 368 -8.64 -7.85 -15.61
C LEU A 368 -9.99 -8.43 -16.06
N THR A 369 -10.82 -8.85 -15.12
CA THR A 369 -12.18 -9.31 -15.42
C THR A 369 -13.00 -8.21 -16.07
N GLY A 370 -12.91 -6.97 -15.56
CA GLY A 370 -13.56 -5.80 -16.15
C GLY A 370 -13.08 -5.45 -17.55
N LYS A 371 -11.84 -5.81 -17.90
CA LYS A 371 -11.24 -5.66 -19.24
C LYS A 371 -11.54 -6.84 -20.18
N GLY A 372 -12.26 -7.86 -19.72
CA GLY A 372 -12.61 -9.05 -20.49
C GLY A 372 -11.60 -10.19 -20.44
N ASN A 373 -10.48 -10.03 -19.70
CA ASN A 373 -9.53 -11.12 -19.44
C ASN A 373 -9.98 -11.93 -18.20
N THR A 374 -11.07 -12.68 -18.39
CA THR A 374 -11.78 -13.34 -17.28
C THR A 374 -10.96 -14.48 -16.68
N GLU A 375 -10.25 -15.27 -17.47
CA GLU A 375 -9.48 -16.42 -16.97
C GLU A 375 -8.36 -15.97 -16.02
N GLN A 376 -7.53 -15.05 -16.46
CA GLN A 376 -6.44 -14.52 -15.64
C GLN A 376 -6.97 -13.71 -14.45
N GLY A 377 -8.04 -12.93 -14.66
CA GLY A 377 -8.72 -12.20 -13.62
C GLY A 377 -9.24 -13.11 -12.51
N GLN A 378 -9.86 -14.23 -12.89
CA GLN A 378 -10.36 -15.23 -11.95
C GLN A 378 -9.21 -15.90 -11.17
N ARG A 379 -8.08 -16.19 -11.80
CA ARG A 379 -6.90 -16.77 -11.11
C ARG A 379 -6.43 -15.86 -9.96
N TYR A 380 -6.25 -14.58 -10.20
CA TYR A 380 -5.82 -13.65 -9.14
C TYR A 380 -6.90 -13.42 -8.09
N TRP A 381 -8.15 -13.33 -8.52
CA TRP A 381 -9.28 -13.20 -7.60
C TRP A 381 -9.35 -14.35 -6.61
N GLN A 382 -9.28 -15.57 -7.09
CA GLN A 382 -9.29 -16.78 -6.27
C GLN A 382 -8.04 -16.89 -5.37
N ALA A 383 -6.89 -16.48 -5.86
CA ALA A 383 -5.68 -16.41 -5.06
C ALA A 383 -5.86 -15.44 -3.87
N GLY A 384 -6.41 -14.25 -4.11
CA GLY A 384 -6.70 -13.28 -3.06
C GLY A 384 -7.69 -13.80 -2.01
N LEU A 385 -8.77 -14.46 -2.44
CA LEU A 385 -9.74 -15.09 -1.52
C LEU A 385 -9.08 -16.20 -0.69
N THR A 386 -8.18 -17.00 -1.29
CA THR A 386 -7.45 -18.07 -0.60
C THR A 386 -6.58 -17.49 0.52
N VAL A 387 -5.85 -16.42 0.26
CA VAL A 387 -5.06 -15.72 1.29
C VAL A 387 -5.95 -15.24 2.43
N LEU A 388 -7.09 -14.59 2.12
CA LEU A 388 -7.99 -14.05 3.15
C LEU A 388 -8.67 -15.14 3.98
N LYS A 389 -8.96 -16.30 3.38
CA LYS A 389 -9.50 -17.47 4.11
C LYS A 389 -8.57 -17.88 5.25
N THR A 390 -7.26 -17.87 5.02
CA THR A 390 -6.23 -18.17 6.01
C THR A 390 -6.05 -17.00 6.99
N LEU A 391 -5.85 -15.81 6.46
CA LEU A 391 -5.49 -14.63 7.26
C LEU A 391 -6.55 -14.24 8.29
N PHE A 392 -7.84 -14.46 8.00
CA PHE A 392 -8.95 -14.15 8.90
C PHE A 392 -9.31 -15.27 9.86
N THR A 393 -8.37 -16.19 10.10
CA THR A 393 -8.47 -17.27 11.08
C THR A 393 -7.23 -17.33 11.98
N GLU A 394 -7.35 -17.97 13.15
CA GLU A 394 -6.17 -18.31 13.95
C GLU A 394 -5.24 -19.25 13.16
N PRO A 395 -3.92 -19.12 13.32
CA PRO A 395 -3.22 -18.30 14.32
C PRO A 395 -3.01 -16.84 13.89
N TYR A 396 -3.41 -16.44 12.68
CA TYR A 396 -3.14 -15.10 12.14
C TYR A 396 -4.10 -14.04 12.70
N LEU A 397 -5.40 -14.32 12.83
CA LEU A 397 -6.33 -13.40 13.48
C LEU A 397 -6.18 -13.52 15.00
N SER A 398 -5.83 -12.41 15.66
CA SER A 398 -5.64 -12.34 17.11
C SER A 398 -6.96 -12.37 17.88
N THR A 399 -7.26 -13.49 18.51
CA THR A 399 -8.43 -13.63 19.40
C THR A 399 -8.11 -13.33 20.87
N ASN A 400 -6.84 -13.16 21.24
CA ASN A 400 -6.44 -12.81 22.59
C ASN A 400 -6.90 -11.37 22.94
N PRO A 401 -7.79 -11.17 23.93
CA PRO A 401 -8.35 -9.86 24.25
C PRO A 401 -7.34 -8.86 24.83
N THR A 402 -6.19 -9.32 25.32
CA THR A 402 -5.14 -8.45 25.88
C THR A 402 -4.05 -8.10 24.88
N HIS A 403 -4.00 -8.76 23.73
CA HIS A 403 -3.06 -8.43 22.67
C HIS A 403 -3.61 -7.25 21.84
N GLN A 404 -2.85 -6.17 21.68
CA GLN A 404 -3.31 -4.97 20.97
C GLN A 404 -3.36 -5.12 19.44
N GLY A 405 -2.54 -6.01 18.87
CA GLY A 405 -2.51 -6.29 17.44
C GLY A 405 -3.68 -7.12 16.94
N LEU A 406 -4.05 -6.95 15.66
CA LEU A 406 -5.15 -7.63 15.00
C LEU A 406 -4.67 -8.84 14.20
N ILE A 407 -3.64 -8.67 13.36
CA ILE A 407 -3.05 -9.73 12.54
C ILE A 407 -1.66 -10.07 13.08
N LEU A 408 -1.51 -11.31 13.55
CA LEU A 408 -0.29 -11.81 14.19
C LEU A 408 0.70 -12.36 13.15
N HIS A 409 1.95 -12.54 13.58
CA HIS A 409 3.06 -13.06 12.77
C HIS A 409 3.47 -12.12 11.65
N SER A 410 3.45 -10.82 11.93
CA SER A 410 3.97 -9.78 11.07
C SER A 410 5.43 -9.47 11.44
N ILE A 411 6.26 -9.20 10.45
CA ILE A 411 7.69 -8.90 10.63
C ILE A 411 7.99 -7.47 10.16
N TYR A 412 8.72 -6.71 10.98
CA TYR A 412 9.14 -5.36 10.62
C TYR A 412 10.51 -5.35 9.93
N HIS A 413 11.57 -5.75 10.63
CA HIS A 413 12.93 -5.57 10.10
C HIS A 413 13.85 -6.71 10.57
N GLN A 414 13.68 -7.89 9.97
CA GLN A 414 14.46 -9.07 10.30
C GLN A 414 16.00 -8.85 10.22
N PRO A 415 16.55 -8.16 9.17
CA PRO A 415 18.01 -7.96 9.11
C PRO A 415 18.61 -7.19 10.29
N ASN A 416 17.85 -6.28 10.90
CA ASN A 416 18.30 -5.51 12.05
C ASN A 416 17.91 -6.14 13.40
N GLY A 417 17.20 -7.28 13.41
CA GLY A 417 16.75 -7.94 14.63
C GLY A 417 15.84 -7.05 15.48
N TRP A 418 14.97 -6.26 14.85
CA TRP A 418 14.06 -5.36 15.59
C TRP A 418 12.82 -6.05 16.11
N ASP A 419 12.49 -7.16 15.51
CA ASP A 419 11.27 -7.90 15.82
C ASP A 419 11.41 -8.68 17.13
N TYR A 420 10.31 -8.76 17.87
CA TYR A 420 10.30 -9.45 19.16
C TYR A 420 10.32 -10.97 18.98
N VAL A 421 11.25 -11.61 19.67
CA VAL A 421 11.35 -13.07 19.75
C VAL A 421 10.78 -13.51 21.10
N PRO A 422 9.62 -14.21 21.14
CA PRO A 422 9.04 -14.66 22.40
C PRO A 422 9.96 -15.61 23.18
N PRO A 423 9.88 -15.63 24.52
CA PRO A 423 10.62 -16.60 25.31
C PRO A 423 10.34 -18.04 24.87
N GLY A 424 11.40 -18.80 24.60
CA GLY A 424 11.33 -20.18 24.10
C GLY A 424 11.24 -20.33 22.58
N SER A 425 11.02 -19.27 21.83
CA SER A 425 11.10 -19.26 20.37
C SER A 425 12.51 -18.95 19.91
N LYS A 426 12.88 -19.40 18.69
CA LYS A 426 14.18 -19.07 18.03
C LYS A 426 14.04 -17.94 17.01
N ILE A 427 12.82 -17.66 16.57
CA ILE A 427 12.49 -16.63 15.59
C ILE A 427 11.39 -15.72 16.13
N ALA A 428 11.26 -14.55 15.55
CA ALA A 428 10.16 -13.65 15.83
C ALA A 428 8.83 -14.26 15.34
N ASN A 429 7.82 -14.26 16.20
CA ASN A 429 6.46 -14.74 15.87
C ASN A 429 5.44 -14.15 16.86
N GLY A 430 4.15 -14.29 16.56
CA GLY A 430 3.05 -13.93 17.45
C GLY A 430 2.77 -12.42 17.58
N GLU A 431 3.56 -11.55 16.94
CA GLU A 431 3.42 -10.11 17.04
C GLU A 431 2.77 -9.50 15.78
N SER A 432 2.30 -8.27 15.92
CA SER A 432 1.55 -7.51 14.90
C SER A 432 2.28 -6.27 14.47
N SER A 433 1.90 -5.72 13.31
CA SER A 433 2.37 -4.42 12.84
C SER A 433 1.19 -3.50 12.49
N MET A 434 1.38 -2.18 12.66
CA MET A 434 0.31 -1.22 12.40
C MET A 434 -0.10 -1.18 10.92
N TRP A 435 0.84 -1.37 10.00
CA TRP A 435 0.55 -1.47 8.57
C TRP A 435 -0.16 -2.78 8.22
N GLY A 436 0.19 -3.91 8.86
CA GLY A 436 -0.50 -5.19 8.68
C GLY A 436 -1.95 -5.11 9.11
N ASP A 437 -2.19 -4.58 10.30
CA ASP A 437 -3.53 -4.38 10.87
C ASP A 437 -4.40 -3.45 10.00
N TYR A 438 -3.82 -2.36 9.50
CA TYR A 438 -4.55 -1.41 8.64
C TYR A 438 -4.92 -2.04 7.29
N HIS A 439 -3.96 -2.70 6.62
CA HIS A 439 -4.21 -3.29 5.30
C HIS A 439 -5.12 -4.51 5.35
N ALA A 440 -5.09 -5.25 6.46
CA ALA A 440 -6.11 -6.28 6.71
C ALA A 440 -7.53 -5.68 6.78
N ARG A 441 -7.69 -4.49 7.39
CA ARG A 441 -8.97 -3.75 7.42
C ARG A 441 -9.34 -3.21 6.03
N GLU A 442 -8.39 -2.68 5.26
CA GLU A 442 -8.65 -2.23 3.88
C GLU A 442 -9.19 -3.36 3.01
N VAL A 443 -8.51 -4.51 3.00
CA VAL A 443 -8.92 -5.63 2.17
C VAL A 443 -10.22 -6.30 2.68
N ALA A 444 -10.44 -6.32 3.98
CA ALA A 444 -11.69 -6.78 4.57
C ALA A 444 -12.87 -5.90 4.15
N LEU A 445 -12.69 -4.57 4.17
CA LEU A 445 -13.70 -3.61 3.71
C LEU A 445 -13.97 -3.76 2.20
N TYR A 446 -12.91 -3.90 1.41
CA TYR A 446 -13.00 -4.13 -0.03
C TYR A 446 -13.89 -5.36 -0.33
N LEU A 447 -13.60 -6.50 0.29
CA LEU A 447 -14.36 -7.72 0.10
C LEU A 447 -15.78 -7.62 0.64
N GLN A 448 -15.97 -7.01 1.82
CA GLN A 448 -17.29 -6.82 2.42
C GLN A 448 -18.24 -6.01 1.52
N ARG A 449 -17.74 -4.93 0.92
CA ARG A 449 -18.55 -4.12 0.00
C ARG A 449 -18.96 -4.90 -1.24
N ILE A 450 -18.08 -5.72 -1.78
CA ILE A 450 -18.41 -6.61 -2.91
C ILE A 450 -19.48 -7.63 -2.53
N ILE A 451 -19.36 -8.28 -1.38
CA ILE A 451 -20.39 -9.22 -0.88
C ILE A 451 -21.74 -8.55 -0.73
N ARG A 452 -21.77 -7.28 -0.33
CA ARG A 452 -22.98 -6.49 -0.14
C ARG A 452 -23.51 -5.84 -1.43
N ASN A 453 -22.85 -6.07 -2.58
CA ASN A 453 -23.14 -5.37 -3.84
C ASN A 453 -23.07 -3.84 -3.71
N GLU A 454 -22.23 -3.33 -2.82
CA GLU A 454 -21.92 -1.91 -2.69
C GLU A 454 -20.77 -1.53 -3.64
N PRO A 455 -20.60 -0.23 -4.01
CA PRO A 455 -19.41 0.21 -4.69
C PRO A 455 -18.16 -0.17 -3.88
N TYR A 456 -17.21 -0.85 -4.53
CA TYR A 456 -16.02 -1.33 -3.83
C TYR A 456 -15.16 -0.19 -3.31
N TYR A 457 -14.32 -0.49 -2.33
CA TYR A 457 -13.45 0.49 -1.67
C TYR A 457 -12.37 1.00 -2.63
N THR A 458 -12.45 2.27 -3.01
CA THR A 458 -11.47 2.98 -3.83
C THR A 458 -11.53 4.48 -3.55
N PHE A 459 -10.44 5.20 -3.79
CA PHE A 459 -10.38 6.65 -3.67
C PHE A 459 -10.69 7.36 -5.00
N PHE A 460 -10.39 6.74 -6.14
CA PHE A 460 -10.25 7.44 -7.40
C PHE A 460 -11.56 7.98 -7.97
N ASN A 461 -12.63 7.22 -7.92
CA ASN A 461 -13.96 7.66 -8.41
C ASN A 461 -14.72 8.54 -7.40
N ARG A 462 -14.15 8.79 -6.21
CA ARG A 462 -14.87 9.42 -5.10
C ARG A 462 -14.25 10.74 -4.65
N ILE A 463 -12.94 10.91 -4.78
CA ILE A 463 -12.24 12.09 -4.30
C ILE A 463 -12.17 13.20 -5.35
N ALA A 464 -12.08 12.88 -6.64
CA ALA A 464 -12.08 13.88 -7.70
C ALA A 464 -13.37 14.70 -7.69
N ALA A 465 -13.23 16.02 -7.53
CA ALA A 465 -14.39 16.92 -7.71
C ALA A 465 -14.82 16.90 -9.18
N PRO A 466 -16.13 17.02 -9.49
CA PRO A 466 -16.52 17.41 -10.83
C PRO A 466 -15.80 18.71 -11.18
N ARG A 467 -15.05 18.73 -12.28
CA ARG A 467 -14.41 19.95 -12.76
C ARG A 467 -15.51 21.02 -12.91
N ILE A 468 -15.50 22.02 -12.03
CA ILE A 468 -16.32 23.21 -12.25
C ILE A 468 -15.71 23.83 -13.51
N ALA A 469 -16.49 23.90 -14.59
CA ALA A 469 -16.07 24.57 -15.80
C ALA A 469 -15.60 25.97 -15.39
N GLU A 470 -14.36 26.31 -15.71
CA GLU A 470 -13.87 27.67 -15.46
C GLU A 470 -14.88 28.66 -16.06
N PRO A 471 -15.32 29.67 -15.30
CA PRO A 471 -16.19 30.68 -15.87
C PRO A 471 -15.44 31.27 -17.05
N LYS A 472 -16.02 31.18 -18.25
CA LYS A 472 -15.48 31.91 -19.42
C LYS A 472 -15.41 33.37 -19.01
N ILE A 473 -14.20 33.83 -18.78
CA ILE A 473 -13.95 35.26 -18.63
C ILE A 473 -14.30 35.91 -20.01
N THR A 474 -15.52 36.41 -20.09
CA THR A 474 -15.87 37.28 -21.21
C THR A 474 -15.08 38.55 -21.01
N GLU A 475 -14.03 38.73 -21.81
CA GLU A 475 -13.35 40.00 -21.92
C GLU A 475 -14.40 41.08 -22.29
N SER A 476 -14.73 41.93 -21.34
CA SER A 476 -15.46 43.16 -21.64
C SER A 476 -14.52 44.08 -22.41
N PRO A 477 -14.91 44.58 -23.56
CA PRO A 477 -14.08 45.53 -24.27
C PRO A 477 -13.90 46.78 -23.37
N ILE A 478 -12.63 47.10 -23.13
CA ILE A 478 -12.25 48.35 -22.47
C ILE A 478 -12.65 49.46 -23.44
N VAL A 479 -13.60 50.30 -23.04
CA VAL A 479 -13.96 51.57 -23.71
C VAL A 479 -13.06 52.67 -23.17
#